data_63746dac160a077a5f41f617f8ca144c
#
_entry.id   63746dac160a077a5f41f617f8ca144c
#
_cell.length_a   1.000
_cell.length_b   1.000
_cell.length_c   1.000
_cell.angle_alpha   90.00
_cell.angle_beta   90.00
_cell.angle_gamma   90.00
#
_symmetry.space_group_name_H-M   'P 1'
#
loop_
_entity.id
_entity.type
_entity.pdbx_description
1 polymer ?
#
loop_
_entity_poly.entity_id
_entity_poly.type
_entity_poly.pdbx_seq_one_letter_code
_entity_poly.pdbx_strand_id
1 'polypeptide(L)'
;ILDEPFSGLDPVNSQILKDVITELINEGRIVIFSSHQMSYVEEFCEDIVIINHGEVVLSGNLDEIKTEYGAGRKVLAAANKELSELADICSNKFGAYVQVLGVNKHEVILNMVENTDTWDFLEKLRQENIEIKTFGDYEPSLNDIFVERVGEEEDFFDKGEK
;
A
#
# COMPACT_ATOMS: atom_id res chain seq x y z
N ILE A 1 15.40 2.46 -22.83
CA ILE A 1 15.56 3.14 -21.52
C ILE A 1 14.96 4.52 -21.65
N LEU A 2 14.09 4.90 -20.72
CA LEU A 2 13.37 6.17 -20.71
C LEU A 2 13.58 6.84 -19.35
N ASP A 3 13.86 8.13 -19.35
CA ASP A 3 14.03 8.91 -18.11
C ASP A 3 12.84 9.86 -17.95
N GLU A 4 12.07 9.67 -16.86
CA GLU A 4 10.84 10.41 -16.52
C GLU A 4 9.87 10.60 -17.71
N PRO A 5 9.50 9.54 -18.44
CA PRO A 5 8.84 9.66 -19.74
C PRO A 5 7.42 10.27 -19.66
N PHE A 6 6.78 10.23 -18.50
CA PHE A 6 5.45 10.79 -18.27
C PHE A 6 5.46 12.22 -17.73
N SER A 7 6.65 12.75 -17.41
CA SER A 7 6.80 14.08 -16.82
C SER A 7 6.32 15.16 -17.77
N GLY A 8 5.41 16.03 -17.30
CA GLY A 8 4.90 17.16 -18.07
C GLY A 8 3.91 16.81 -19.19
N LEU A 9 3.53 15.54 -19.33
CA LEU A 9 2.50 15.14 -20.29
C LEU A 9 1.09 15.42 -19.72
N ASP A 10 0.21 15.89 -20.60
CA ASP A 10 -1.24 15.90 -20.31
C ASP A 10 -1.83 14.47 -20.39
N PRO A 11 -3.05 14.24 -19.88
CA PRO A 11 -3.64 12.90 -19.84
C PRO A 11 -3.78 12.21 -21.21
N VAL A 12 -3.97 12.97 -22.29
CA VAL A 12 -4.12 12.41 -23.64
C VAL A 12 -2.77 11.90 -24.15
N ASN A 13 -1.72 12.72 -24.02
CA ASN A 13 -0.38 12.34 -24.45
C ASN A 13 0.20 11.23 -23.56
N SER A 14 -0.12 11.24 -22.26
CA SER A 14 0.22 10.12 -21.35
C SER A 14 -0.41 8.81 -21.82
N GLN A 15 -1.69 8.82 -22.28
CA GLN A 15 -2.32 7.61 -22.79
C GLN A 15 -1.64 7.09 -24.07
N ILE A 16 -1.26 7.97 -24.99
CA ILE A 16 -0.53 7.56 -26.20
C ILE A 16 0.82 6.90 -25.82
N LEU A 17 1.54 7.47 -24.86
CA LEU A 17 2.80 6.88 -24.41
C LEU A 17 2.60 5.53 -23.74
N LYS A 18 1.55 5.38 -22.93
CA LYS A 18 1.15 4.10 -22.32
C LYS A 18 0.93 3.03 -23.39
N ASP A 19 0.17 3.36 -24.43
CA ASP A 19 -0.13 2.43 -25.52
C ASP A 19 1.17 1.99 -26.22
N VAL A 20 2.10 2.91 -26.47
CA VAL A 20 3.41 2.60 -27.07
C VAL A 20 4.26 1.69 -26.16
N ILE A 21 4.32 1.98 -24.86
CA ILE A 21 5.06 1.14 -23.90
C ILE A 21 4.45 -0.26 -23.86
N THR A 22 3.13 -0.37 -23.80
CA THR A 22 2.42 -1.65 -23.79
C THR A 22 2.69 -2.45 -25.07
N GLU A 23 2.72 -1.80 -26.24
CA GLU A 23 3.06 -2.44 -27.51
C GLU A 23 4.49 -3.00 -27.49
N LEU A 24 5.47 -2.22 -27.01
CA LEU A 24 6.86 -2.66 -26.90
C LEU A 24 7.00 -3.87 -25.94
N ILE A 25 6.31 -3.87 -24.82
CA ILE A 25 6.30 -5.01 -23.87
C ILE A 25 5.69 -6.24 -24.54
N ASN A 26 4.58 -6.10 -25.26
CA ASN A 26 3.93 -7.19 -25.99
C ASN A 26 4.80 -7.76 -27.12
N GLU A 27 5.70 -6.95 -27.69
CA GLU A 27 6.72 -7.40 -28.65
C GLU A 27 7.90 -8.16 -27.99
N GLY A 28 7.88 -8.32 -26.67
CA GLY A 28 8.96 -8.96 -25.90
C GLY A 28 10.19 -8.06 -25.70
N ARG A 29 10.04 -6.74 -25.78
CA ARG A 29 11.12 -5.78 -25.49
C ARG A 29 11.25 -5.58 -23.99
N ILE A 30 12.47 -5.42 -23.53
CA ILE A 30 12.78 -4.96 -22.17
C ILE A 30 12.69 -3.45 -22.16
N VAL A 31 11.76 -2.91 -21.35
CA VAL A 31 11.58 -1.47 -21.14
C VAL A 31 12.05 -1.13 -19.72
N ILE A 32 12.94 -0.17 -19.62
CA ILE A 32 13.41 0.38 -18.33
C ILE A 32 13.07 1.86 -18.34
N PHE A 33 12.38 2.33 -17.31
CA PHE A 33 12.13 3.76 -17.15
C PHE A 33 12.27 4.20 -15.69
N SER A 34 12.66 5.45 -15.50
CA SER A 34 12.60 6.11 -14.20
C SER A 34 11.28 6.85 -14.04
N SER A 35 10.75 6.92 -12.83
CA SER A 35 9.63 7.79 -12.50
C SER A 35 9.58 8.07 -11.00
N HIS A 36 9.17 9.28 -10.64
CA HIS A 36 8.77 9.63 -9.28
C HIS A 36 7.24 9.47 -9.08
N GLN A 37 6.49 9.13 -10.12
CA GLN A 37 5.06 8.89 -10.08
C GLN A 37 4.79 7.39 -9.93
N MET A 38 4.58 6.95 -8.68
CA MET A 38 4.44 5.53 -8.32
C MET A 38 3.31 4.81 -9.08
N SER A 39 2.24 5.53 -9.46
CA SER A 39 1.13 4.97 -10.23
C SER A 39 1.53 4.43 -11.60
N TYR A 40 2.49 5.08 -12.28
CA TYR A 40 2.99 4.55 -13.55
C TYR A 40 3.93 3.36 -13.35
N VAL A 41 4.69 3.36 -12.25
CA VAL A 41 5.52 2.20 -11.89
C VAL A 41 4.63 0.99 -11.61
N GLU A 42 3.55 1.16 -10.84
CA GLU A 42 2.58 0.09 -10.55
C GLU A 42 1.84 -0.43 -11.79
N GLU A 43 1.65 0.41 -12.78
CA GLU A 43 0.91 0.04 -14.00
C GLU A 43 1.76 -0.77 -15.00
N PHE A 44 3.08 -0.52 -15.06
CA PHE A 44 3.92 -1.06 -16.13
C PHE A 44 5.08 -1.94 -15.68
N CYS A 45 5.49 -1.85 -14.41
CA CYS A 45 6.68 -2.56 -13.95
C CYS A 45 6.32 -3.88 -13.27
N GLU A 46 6.99 -4.95 -13.66
CA GLU A 46 7.01 -6.22 -12.95
C GLU A 46 8.11 -6.20 -11.86
N ASP A 47 9.29 -5.67 -12.21
CA ASP A 47 10.42 -5.52 -11.29
C ASP A 47 10.74 -4.05 -11.07
N ILE A 48 11.05 -3.69 -9.83
CA ILE A 48 11.34 -2.31 -9.42
C ILE A 48 12.64 -2.20 -8.64
N VAL A 49 13.23 -1.01 -8.71
CA VAL A 49 14.31 -0.58 -7.81
C VAL A 49 13.96 0.81 -7.30
N ILE A 50 13.86 0.96 -5.98
CA ILE A 50 13.66 2.25 -5.33
C ILE A 50 15.01 2.74 -4.80
N ILE A 51 15.34 3.98 -5.17
CA ILE A 51 16.58 4.64 -4.77
C ILE A 51 16.22 5.86 -3.92
N ASN A 52 16.80 5.97 -2.74
CA ASN A 52 16.69 7.11 -1.85
C ASN A 52 18.08 7.55 -1.39
N HIS A 53 18.39 8.84 -1.43
CA HIS A 53 19.71 9.40 -1.09
C HIS A 53 20.90 8.70 -1.74
N GLY A 54 20.72 8.13 -2.94
CA GLY A 54 21.76 7.43 -3.70
C GLY A 54 21.96 5.96 -3.31
N GLU A 55 21.16 5.45 -2.40
CA GLU A 55 21.16 4.06 -1.95
C GLU A 55 19.91 3.32 -2.44
N VAL A 56 20.06 2.01 -2.70
CA VAL A 56 18.92 1.14 -3.05
C VAL A 56 18.21 0.75 -1.75
N VAL A 57 17.00 1.26 -1.55
CA VAL A 57 16.19 0.99 -0.34
C VAL A 57 15.25 -0.19 -0.53
N LEU A 58 14.86 -0.50 -1.78
CA LEU A 58 14.00 -1.62 -2.10
C LEU A 58 14.26 -2.08 -3.54
N SER A 59 14.27 -3.39 -3.79
CA SER A 59 14.33 -3.93 -5.14
C SER A 59 13.71 -5.32 -5.22
N GLY A 60 13.06 -5.65 -6.32
CA GLY A 60 12.50 -6.97 -6.57
C GLY A 60 11.21 -6.91 -7.38
N ASN A 61 10.52 -8.04 -7.44
CA ASN A 61 9.23 -8.15 -8.10
C ASN A 61 8.17 -7.37 -7.31
N LEU A 62 7.39 -6.53 -8.01
CA LEU A 62 6.43 -5.62 -7.40
C LEU A 62 5.31 -6.35 -6.66
N ASP A 63 4.78 -7.42 -7.26
CA ASP A 63 3.68 -8.19 -6.67
C ASP A 63 4.14 -8.95 -5.41
N GLU A 64 5.37 -9.49 -5.43
CA GLU A 64 5.98 -10.13 -4.26
C GLU A 64 6.17 -9.12 -3.12
N ILE A 65 6.70 -7.94 -3.43
CA ILE A 65 6.88 -6.84 -2.49
C ILE A 65 5.54 -6.43 -1.87
N LYS A 66 4.52 -6.18 -2.69
CA LYS A 66 3.17 -5.81 -2.20
C LYS A 66 2.56 -6.90 -1.33
N THR A 67 2.73 -8.15 -1.72
CA THR A 67 2.25 -9.30 -0.94
C THR A 67 2.94 -9.39 0.43
N GLU A 68 4.25 -9.21 0.48
CA GLU A 68 5.01 -9.22 1.73
C GLU A 68 4.58 -8.09 2.66
N TYR A 69 4.46 -6.87 2.15
CA TYR A 69 4.02 -5.71 2.93
C TYR A 69 2.56 -5.77 3.35
N GLY A 70 1.69 -6.40 2.57
CA GLY A 70 0.29 -6.65 2.90
C GLY A 70 0.07 -7.82 3.87
N ALA A 71 1.07 -8.69 4.06
CA ALA A 71 0.92 -9.94 4.79
C ALA A 71 0.38 -9.74 6.22
N GLY A 72 -0.72 -10.42 6.53
CA GLY A 72 -1.38 -10.34 7.85
C GLY A 72 -2.19 -9.06 8.08
N ARG A 73 -2.09 -8.06 7.22
CA ARG A 73 -2.84 -6.81 7.33
C ARG A 73 -4.22 -6.94 6.70
N LYS A 74 -5.22 -6.32 7.32
CA LYS A 74 -6.61 -6.28 6.85
C LYS A 74 -7.09 -4.84 6.77
N VAL A 75 -8.08 -4.62 5.95
CA VAL A 75 -8.83 -3.36 5.89
C VAL A 75 -10.23 -3.55 6.45
N LEU A 76 -10.72 -2.52 7.13
CA LEU A 76 -12.07 -2.46 7.68
C LEU A 76 -12.69 -1.08 7.41
N ALA A 77 -13.90 -1.08 6.86
CA ALA A 77 -14.75 0.11 6.81
C ALA A 77 -16.17 -0.25 7.23
N ALA A 78 -16.85 0.68 7.87
CA ALA A 78 -18.25 0.54 8.28
C ALA A 78 -19.13 1.57 7.55
N ALA A 79 -20.40 1.20 7.32
CA ALA A 79 -21.36 2.09 6.67
C ALA A 79 -21.94 3.13 7.65
N ASN A 80 -21.94 2.83 8.94
CA ASN A 80 -22.59 3.60 10.00
C ASN A 80 -21.60 4.21 11.00
N LYS A 81 -20.30 4.23 10.68
CA LYS A 81 -19.25 4.77 11.56
C LYS A 81 -18.23 5.55 10.76
N GLU A 82 -17.77 6.66 11.31
CA GLU A 82 -16.59 7.36 10.82
C GLU A 82 -15.33 6.52 11.08
N LEU A 83 -14.33 6.65 10.20
CA LEU A 83 -13.12 5.82 10.27
C LEU A 83 -12.33 6.00 11.57
N SER A 84 -12.25 7.21 12.10
CA SER A 84 -11.60 7.49 13.38
C SER A 84 -12.33 6.82 14.55
N GLU A 85 -13.67 6.91 14.58
CA GLU A 85 -14.50 6.24 15.59
C GLU A 85 -14.34 4.72 15.51
N LEU A 86 -14.32 4.17 14.27
CA LEU A 86 -14.13 2.75 14.04
C LEU A 86 -12.75 2.26 14.53
N ALA A 87 -11.69 3.04 14.26
CA ALA A 87 -10.36 2.77 14.75
C ALA A 87 -10.28 2.78 16.29
N ASP A 88 -10.92 3.76 16.93
CA ASP A 88 -10.99 3.84 18.38
C ASP A 88 -11.75 2.65 18.99
N ILE A 89 -12.86 2.23 18.37
CA ILE A 89 -13.60 1.04 18.80
C ILE A 89 -12.73 -0.22 18.65
N CYS A 90 -12.04 -0.38 17.52
CA CYS A 90 -11.13 -1.50 17.31
C CYS A 90 -10.02 -1.55 18.35
N SER A 91 -9.38 -0.41 18.63
CA SER A 91 -8.29 -0.31 19.61
C SER A 91 -8.78 -0.59 21.04
N ASN A 92 -9.90 -0.02 21.44
CA ASN A 92 -10.35 -0.06 22.83
C ASN A 92 -11.14 -1.34 23.20
N LYS A 93 -11.94 -1.86 22.25
CA LYS A 93 -12.82 -3.02 22.53
C LYS A 93 -12.29 -4.32 21.94
N PHE A 94 -11.56 -4.25 20.85
CA PHE A 94 -11.16 -5.43 20.07
C PHE A 94 -9.65 -5.65 19.99
N GLY A 95 -8.88 -5.05 20.91
CA GLY A 95 -7.43 -5.23 20.99
C GLY A 95 -6.96 -6.68 21.20
N ALA A 96 -7.84 -7.58 21.62
CA ALA A 96 -7.55 -9.02 21.67
C ALA A 96 -7.63 -9.71 20.29
N TYR A 97 -8.25 -9.08 19.31
CA TYR A 97 -8.45 -9.60 17.96
C TYR A 97 -7.60 -8.89 16.93
N VAL A 98 -7.46 -7.57 17.05
CA VAL A 98 -6.81 -6.73 16.08
C VAL A 98 -5.96 -5.64 16.74
N GLN A 99 -4.88 -5.28 16.06
CA GLN A 99 -4.10 -4.08 16.33
C GLN A 99 -4.39 -3.08 15.20
N VAL A 100 -4.79 -1.87 15.54
CA VAL A 100 -4.94 -0.78 14.55
C VAL A 100 -3.54 -0.29 14.18
N LEU A 101 -3.21 -0.36 12.88
CA LEU A 101 -1.95 0.13 12.33
C LEU A 101 -2.08 1.57 11.84
N GLY A 102 -3.25 1.94 11.31
CA GLY A 102 -3.49 3.27 10.79
C GLY A 102 -4.88 3.41 10.18
N VAL A 103 -5.14 4.61 9.68
CA VAL A 103 -6.36 4.96 8.95
C VAL A 103 -5.97 5.67 7.68
N ASN A 104 -6.39 5.13 6.53
CA ASN A 104 -6.25 5.82 5.26
C ASN A 104 -7.55 6.59 4.92
N LYS A 105 -7.66 7.11 3.69
CA LYS A 105 -8.82 7.90 3.24
C LYS A 105 -10.15 7.12 3.28
N HIS A 106 -10.12 5.80 3.21
CA HIS A 106 -11.30 4.97 2.97
C HIS A 106 -11.52 3.88 4.01
N GLU A 107 -10.47 3.49 4.76
CA GLU A 107 -10.46 2.28 5.57
C GLU A 107 -9.53 2.40 6.77
N VAL A 108 -9.83 1.62 7.80
CA VAL A 108 -8.93 1.36 8.93
C VAL A 108 -8.04 0.18 8.56
N ILE A 109 -6.74 0.33 8.72
CA ILE A 109 -5.76 -0.73 8.48
C ILE A 109 -5.50 -1.43 9.80
N LEU A 110 -5.66 -2.75 9.80
CA LEU A 110 -5.58 -3.60 10.96
C LEU A 110 -4.54 -4.70 10.76
N ASN A 111 -3.89 -5.12 11.83
CA ASN A 111 -3.19 -6.39 11.89
C ASN A 111 -4.00 -7.36 12.76
N MET A 112 -4.23 -8.58 12.26
CA MET A 112 -4.89 -9.62 13.06
C MET A 112 -3.92 -10.13 14.12
N VAL A 113 -4.40 -10.26 15.36
CA VAL A 113 -3.61 -10.88 16.44
C VAL A 113 -3.50 -12.38 16.15
N GLU A 114 -2.33 -12.96 16.39
CA GLU A 114 -2.09 -14.38 16.15
C GLU A 114 -3.11 -15.27 16.87
N ASN A 115 -3.53 -16.34 16.19
CA ASN A 115 -4.51 -17.31 16.65
C ASN A 115 -5.92 -16.75 16.92
N THR A 116 -6.25 -15.57 16.38
CA THR A 116 -7.63 -15.07 16.41
C THR A 116 -8.43 -15.56 15.21
N ASP A 117 -9.70 -15.87 15.45
CA ASP A 117 -10.64 -16.24 14.39
C ASP A 117 -11.24 -14.98 13.78
N THR A 118 -11.07 -14.82 12.48
CA THR A 118 -11.62 -13.70 11.72
C THR A 118 -13.14 -13.64 11.80
N TRP A 119 -13.81 -14.78 11.77
CA TRP A 119 -15.28 -14.83 11.82
C TRP A 119 -15.80 -14.44 13.19
N ASP A 120 -15.12 -14.83 14.27
CA ASP A 120 -15.48 -14.41 15.64
C ASP A 120 -15.32 -12.88 15.78
N PHE A 121 -14.25 -12.32 15.24
CA PHE A 121 -14.07 -10.86 15.21
C PHE A 121 -15.21 -10.15 14.47
N LEU A 122 -15.57 -10.61 13.28
CA LEU A 122 -16.66 -10.02 12.49
C LEU A 122 -18.01 -10.14 13.18
N GLU A 123 -18.29 -11.29 13.83
CA GLU A 123 -19.51 -11.47 14.60
C GLU A 123 -19.58 -10.52 15.81
N LYS A 124 -18.46 -10.25 16.46
CA LYS A 124 -18.39 -9.28 17.57
C LYS A 124 -18.59 -7.84 17.08
N LEU A 125 -18.07 -7.46 15.92
CA LEU A 125 -18.37 -6.17 15.30
C LEU A 125 -19.89 -6.03 15.06
N ARG A 126 -20.52 -7.09 14.56
CA ARG A 126 -21.97 -7.13 14.36
C ARG A 126 -22.76 -6.97 15.67
N GLN A 127 -22.33 -7.61 16.76
CA GLN A 127 -22.95 -7.47 18.08
C GLN A 127 -22.87 -6.05 18.65
N GLU A 128 -21.83 -5.28 18.26
CA GLU A 128 -21.69 -3.85 18.59
C GLU A 128 -22.45 -2.93 17.61
N ASN A 129 -23.34 -3.49 16.76
CA ASN A 129 -24.09 -2.78 15.73
C ASN A 129 -23.20 -2.02 14.72
N ILE A 130 -22.03 -2.56 14.38
CA ILE A 130 -21.18 -2.05 13.32
C ILE A 130 -21.61 -2.68 12.00
N GLU A 131 -22.07 -1.84 11.07
CA GLU A 131 -22.47 -2.26 9.73
C GLU A 131 -21.24 -2.33 8.83
N ILE A 132 -20.65 -3.51 8.69
CA ILE A 132 -19.43 -3.73 7.92
C ILE A 132 -19.71 -3.42 6.44
N LYS A 133 -18.99 -2.45 5.88
CA LYS A 133 -19.01 -2.11 4.44
C LYS A 133 -17.94 -2.86 3.69
N THR A 134 -16.72 -2.89 4.23
CA THR A 134 -15.57 -3.57 3.64
C THR A 134 -14.81 -4.30 4.74
N PHE A 135 -14.41 -5.52 4.47
CA PHE A 135 -13.40 -6.25 5.22
C PHE A 135 -12.66 -7.18 4.24
N GLY A 136 -11.35 -7.09 4.21
CA GLY A 136 -10.53 -7.85 3.26
C GLY A 136 -9.05 -7.75 3.57
N ASP A 137 -8.23 -8.33 2.70
CA ASP A 137 -6.78 -8.18 2.76
C ASP A 137 -6.38 -6.74 2.41
N TYR A 138 -5.35 -6.23 3.09
CA TYR A 138 -4.78 -4.94 2.74
C TYR A 138 -3.82 -5.11 1.56
N GLU A 139 -4.10 -4.39 0.51
CA GLU A 139 -3.22 -4.29 -0.66
C GLU A 139 -2.52 -2.92 -0.64
N PRO A 140 -1.26 -2.84 -0.19
CA PRO A 140 -0.55 -1.59 -0.13
C PRO A 140 -0.28 -1.03 -1.54
N SER A 141 -0.40 0.28 -1.71
CA SER A 141 0.15 0.93 -2.89
C SER A 141 1.68 1.02 -2.79
N LEU A 142 2.35 1.15 -3.93
CA LEU A 142 3.81 1.36 -3.94
C LEU A 142 4.19 2.66 -3.19
N ASN A 143 3.30 3.65 -3.22
CA ASN A 143 3.51 4.88 -2.46
C ASN A 143 3.46 4.63 -0.93
N ASP A 144 2.55 3.78 -0.45
CA ASP A 144 2.48 3.44 0.98
C ASP A 144 3.75 2.71 1.41
N ILE A 145 4.22 1.76 0.59
CA ILE A 145 5.46 1.01 0.83
C ILE A 145 6.67 1.97 0.86
N PHE A 146 6.74 2.91 -0.09
CA PHE A 146 7.81 3.89 -0.15
C PHE A 146 7.86 4.76 1.11
N VAL A 147 6.71 5.31 1.52
CA VAL A 147 6.60 6.17 2.71
C VAL A 147 6.98 5.41 3.98
N GLU A 148 6.50 4.16 4.13
CA GLU A 148 6.84 3.31 5.27
C GLU A 148 8.36 3.05 5.32
N ARG A 149 8.96 2.71 4.17
CA ARG A 149 10.39 2.36 4.09
C ARG A 149 11.32 3.54 4.32
N VAL A 150 11.01 4.68 3.70
CA VAL A 150 11.81 5.90 3.86
C VAL A 150 11.62 6.50 5.25
N GLY A 151 10.41 6.45 5.81
CA GLY A 151 10.14 6.91 7.17
C GLY A 151 10.88 6.10 8.23
N GLU A 152 11.05 4.79 8.06
CA GLU A 152 11.87 3.95 8.93
C GLU A 152 13.36 4.35 8.89
N GLU A 153 13.88 4.75 7.72
CA GLU A 153 15.27 5.20 7.57
C GLU A 153 15.51 6.56 8.24
N GLU A 154 14.61 7.52 8.07
CA GLU A 154 14.73 8.84 8.72
C GLU A 154 14.73 8.72 10.25
N ASP A 155 13.88 7.86 10.82
CA ASP A 155 13.87 7.57 12.26
C ASP A 155 15.18 6.91 12.76
N PHE A 156 15.89 6.19 11.88
CA PHE A 156 17.17 5.54 12.23
C PHE A 156 18.31 6.56 12.25
N PHE A 157 18.34 7.50 11.33
CA PHE A 157 19.37 8.56 11.28
C PHE A 157 19.19 9.58 12.41
N ASP A 158 17.95 9.94 12.78
CA ASP A 158 17.69 10.91 13.88
C ASP A 158 18.03 10.34 15.27
N LYS A 159 18.05 9.03 15.45
CA LYS A 159 18.45 8.34 16.69
C LYS A 159 19.96 8.07 16.80
N GLY A 160 20.72 8.26 15.73
CA GLY A 160 22.18 8.02 15.67
C GLY A 160 23.06 9.21 16.08
N GLU A 161 22.49 10.41 16.23
CA GLU A 161 23.21 11.64 16.61
C GLU A 161 22.91 12.12 18.05
N LYS A 162 23.00 11.23 19.04
CA LYS A 162 23.01 11.62 20.46
C LYS A 162 24.09 10.91 21.23
#